data_2ddb596afc8b1f6ae1bcfe855b64175f
#
_entry.id   2ddb596afc8b1f6ae1bcfe855b64175f
#
_cell.length_a   1.000
_cell.length_b   1.000
_cell.length_c   1.000
_cell.angle_alpha   90.00
_cell.angle_beta   90.00
_cell.angle_gamma   90.00
#
_symmetry.space_group_name_H-M   'P 1'
#
loop_
_entity.id
_entity.type
_entity.pdbx_description
1 polymer ?
#
loop_
_entity_poly.entity_id
_entity_poly.type
_entity_poly.pdbx_seq_one_letter_code
_entity_poly.pdbx_strand_id
1 'polypeptide(L)'
;MHGYAFAFKFVFATHELDERNWCFDFGGLKPIRAWLHEKFDHTIIVAEDDPHLAVFRQLHQDDLASLRILPAVGCEAVAKYVFDYVSRFVGEQTFGRVWLESVEISEHGGNSAIYQHDET
;
A
#
# COMPACT_ATOMS: atom_id res chain seq x y z
N MET A 1 10.24 -13.38 11.01
CA MET A 1 10.37 -11.91 11.09
C MET A 1 10.96 -11.40 9.79
N HIS A 2 10.23 -10.52 9.16
CA HIS A 2 10.66 -9.97 7.88
C HIS A 2 10.71 -8.44 7.97
N GLY A 3 11.89 -7.88 7.70
CA GLY A 3 12.02 -6.46 7.43
C GLY A 3 11.99 -6.28 5.93
N TYR A 4 11.03 -5.49 5.44
CA TYR A 4 10.87 -5.28 4.00
C TYR A 4 11.21 -3.86 3.62
N ALA A 5 11.96 -3.71 2.53
CA ALA A 5 12.05 -2.47 1.79
C ALA A 5 11.19 -2.65 0.55
N PHE A 6 10.01 -2.03 0.53
CA PHE A 6 9.11 -2.09 -0.61
C PHE A 6 9.28 -0.87 -1.50
N ALA A 7 9.25 -1.09 -2.79
CA ALA A 7 9.05 -0.02 -3.77
C ALA A 7 7.64 -0.16 -4.34
N PHE A 8 6.95 0.97 -4.46
CA PHE A 8 5.56 1.01 -4.92
C PHE A 8 5.47 1.82 -6.21
N LYS A 9 4.74 1.28 -7.18
CA LYS A 9 4.41 2.00 -8.41
C LYS A 9 2.91 2.00 -8.58
N PHE A 10 2.34 3.20 -8.72
CA PHE A 10 0.89 3.38 -8.91
C PHE A 10 0.62 3.85 -10.33
N VAL A 11 -0.39 3.26 -10.95
CA VAL A 11 -0.88 3.71 -12.26
C VAL A 11 -2.32 4.16 -12.10
N PHE A 12 -2.57 5.42 -12.39
CA PHE A 12 -3.90 6.01 -12.32
C PHE A 12 -4.48 6.15 -13.72
N ALA A 13 -5.80 6.06 -13.83
CA ALA A 13 -6.50 6.18 -15.09
C ALA A 13 -7.73 7.07 -14.95
N THR A 14 -8.13 7.68 -16.05
CA THR A 14 -9.33 8.53 -16.11
C THR A 14 -9.86 8.53 -17.55
N HIS A 15 -11.16 8.80 -17.69
CA HIS A 15 -11.76 9.05 -19.01
C HIS A 15 -11.63 10.50 -19.43
N GLU A 16 -11.50 11.42 -18.47
CA GLU A 16 -11.34 12.85 -18.72
C GLU A 16 -10.21 13.43 -17.89
N LEU A 17 -9.40 14.25 -18.53
CA LEU A 17 -8.39 15.03 -17.82
C LEU A 17 -9.08 16.20 -17.11
N ASP A 18 -8.42 16.74 -16.08
CA ASP A 18 -8.91 17.91 -15.38
C ASP A 18 -8.66 19.20 -16.20
N GLU A 19 -9.00 20.34 -15.63
CA GLU A 19 -8.85 21.66 -16.28
C GLU A 19 -7.40 22.00 -16.60
N ARG A 20 -6.44 21.33 -15.99
CA ARG A 20 -5.00 21.50 -16.24
C ARG A 20 -4.46 20.47 -17.23
N ASN A 21 -5.33 19.62 -17.79
CA ASN A 21 -4.97 18.48 -18.64
C ASN A 21 -4.17 17.41 -17.88
N TRP A 22 -4.44 17.26 -16.59
CA TRP A 22 -3.82 16.24 -15.74
C TRP A 22 -4.81 15.12 -15.43
N CYS A 23 -4.29 13.90 -15.36
CA CYS A 23 -5.07 12.78 -14.80
C CYS A 23 -5.31 13.02 -13.32
N PHE A 24 -4.25 13.32 -12.57
CA PHE A 24 -4.30 13.53 -11.14
C PHE A 24 -3.15 14.44 -10.71
N ASP A 25 -3.42 15.33 -9.77
CA ASP A 25 -2.39 16.19 -9.20
C ASP A 25 -1.53 15.36 -8.23
N PHE A 26 -0.29 15.09 -8.60
CA PHE A 26 0.61 14.29 -7.79
C PHE A 26 0.96 14.96 -6.44
N GLY A 27 0.77 16.26 -6.30
CA GLY A 27 0.85 16.93 -5.01
C GLY A 27 -0.19 16.41 -4.02
N GLY A 28 -1.33 15.92 -4.51
CA GLY A 28 -2.36 15.30 -3.69
C GLY A 28 -2.01 13.92 -3.16
N LEU A 29 -0.85 13.36 -3.54
CA LEU A 29 -0.39 12.06 -3.06
C LEU A 29 0.39 12.12 -1.75
N LYS A 30 0.61 13.29 -1.18
CA LYS A 30 1.31 13.42 0.09
C LYS A 30 0.71 12.58 1.21
N PRO A 31 -0.63 12.53 1.40
CA PRO A 31 -1.22 11.67 2.43
C PRO A 31 -0.94 10.19 2.18
N ILE A 32 -0.92 9.75 0.91
CA ILE A 32 -0.59 8.37 0.56
C ILE A 32 0.86 8.06 0.91
N ARG A 33 1.79 8.96 0.59
CA ARG A 33 3.21 8.78 0.94
C ARG A 33 3.40 8.68 2.45
N ALA A 34 2.73 9.54 3.21
CA ALA A 34 2.79 9.49 4.67
C ALA A 34 2.23 8.18 5.21
N TRP A 35 1.12 7.70 4.65
CA TRP A 35 0.51 6.43 5.04
C TRP A 35 1.42 5.24 4.75
N LEU A 36 2.04 5.21 3.56
CA LEU A 36 2.98 4.15 3.18
C LEU A 36 4.20 4.14 4.10
N HIS A 37 4.73 5.32 4.41
CA HIS A 37 5.88 5.46 5.31
C HIS A 37 5.54 4.93 6.70
N GLU A 38 4.39 5.29 7.23
CA GLU A 38 3.93 4.81 8.54
C GLU A 38 3.76 3.28 8.56
N LYS A 39 3.19 2.71 7.50
CA LYS A 39 2.84 1.28 7.47
C LYS A 39 4.02 0.38 7.17
N PHE A 40 4.96 0.80 6.34
CA PHE A 40 5.95 -0.11 5.76
C PHE A 40 7.40 0.29 6.00
N ASP A 41 7.67 1.52 6.41
CA ASP A 41 9.05 1.94 6.64
C ASP A 41 9.49 1.60 8.06
N HIS A 42 10.60 0.86 8.17
CA HIS A 42 11.20 0.46 9.45
C HIS A 42 10.23 -0.28 10.38
N THR A 43 9.29 -1.04 9.80
CA THR A 43 8.30 -1.79 10.57
C THR A 43 8.45 -3.29 10.33
N ILE A 44 7.97 -4.08 11.30
CA ILE A 44 7.79 -5.52 11.13
C ILE A 44 6.34 -5.75 10.68
N ILE A 45 6.18 -6.45 9.56
CA ILE A 45 4.86 -6.80 9.03
C ILE A 45 4.60 -8.26 9.34
N VAL A 46 3.45 -8.53 9.97
CA VAL A 46 3.09 -9.88 10.42
C VAL A 46 1.66 -10.15 9.99
N ALA A 47 1.42 -11.38 9.52
CA ALA A 47 0.05 -11.83 9.22
C ALA A 47 -0.74 -12.00 10.52
N GLU A 48 -2.04 -11.71 10.47
CA GLU A 48 -2.90 -11.84 11.65
C GLU A 48 -3.03 -13.29 12.13
N ASP A 49 -2.77 -14.27 11.27
CA ASP A 49 -2.79 -15.69 11.60
C ASP A 49 -1.40 -16.27 11.87
N ASP A 50 -0.39 -15.42 12.02
CA ASP A 50 0.98 -15.88 12.31
C ASP A 50 1.03 -16.58 13.67
N PRO A 51 1.61 -17.79 13.75
CA PRO A 51 1.68 -18.52 15.01
C PRO A 51 2.51 -17.84 16.10
N HIS A 52 3.37 -16.90 15.73
CA HIS A 52 4.22 -16.16 16.68
C HIS A 52 3.73 -14.73 16.92
N LEU A 53 2.47 -14.44 16.58
CA LEU A 53 1.92 -13.08 16.68
C LEU A 53 2.06 -12.48 18.09
N ALA A 54 1.86 -13.32 19.13
CA ALA A 54 1.98 -12.86 20.51
C ALA A 54 3.40 -12.35 20.84
N VAL A 55 4.42 -13.02 20.30
CA VAL A 55 5.83 -12.60 20.50
C VAL A 55 6.05 -11.25 19.82
N PHE A 56 5.55 -11.06 18.60
CA PHE A 56 5.71 -9.79 17.88
C PHE A 56 4.98 -8.65 18.57
N ARG A 57 3.77 -8.91 19.11
CA ARG A 57 3.03 -7.91 19.88
C ARG A 57 3.80 -7.49 21.13
N GLN A 58 4.47 -8.44 21.79
CA GLN A 58 5.29 -8.13 22.98
C GLN A 58 6.47 -7.23 22.61
N LEU A 59 7.14 -7.49 21.50
CA LEU A 59 8.23 -6.64 21.01
C LEU A 59 7.75 -5.22 20.75
N HIS A 60 6.55 -5.06 20.22
CA HIS A 60 5.96 -3.74 19.97
C HIS A 60 5.65 -3.02 21.30
N GLN A 61 5.05 -3.74 22.26
CA GLN A 61 4.74 -3.19 23.58
C GLN A 61 5.99 -2.75 24.33
N ASP A 62 7.09 -3.50 24.16
CA ASP A 62 8.37 -3.19 24.80
C ASP A 62 9.17 -2.14 24.03
N ASP A 63 8.59 -1.57 22.98
CA ASP A 63 9.21 -0.53 22.13
C ASP A 63 10.49 -1.01 21.44
N LEU A 64 10.62 -2.32 21.24
CA LEU A 64 11.79 -2.91 20.57
C LEU A 64 11.61 -3.02 19.07
N ALA A 65 10.36 -2.95 18.61
CA ALA A 65 10.03 -3.02 17.18
C ALA A 65 8.70 -2.33 16.93
N SER A 66 8.55 -1.79 15.72
CA SER A 66 7.27 -1.24 15.26
C SER A 66 6.53 -2.33 14.49
N LEU A 67 5.35 -2.70 14.96
CA LEU A 67 4.58 -3.82 14.43
C LEU A 67 3.41 -3.33 13.59
N ARG A 68 3.20 -3.97 12.44
CA ARG A 68 1.99 -3.81 11.62
C ARG A 68 1.41 -5.19 11.34
N ILE A 69 0.15 -5.37 11.68
CA ILE A 69 -0.56 -6.63 11.50
C ILE A 69 -1.45 -6.50 10.26
N LEU A 70 -1.26 -7.39 9.30
CA LEU A 70 -2.05 -7.43 8.07
C LEU A 70 -2.75 -8.79 7.97
N PRO A 71 -3.85 -8.86 7.18
CA PRO A 71 -4.52 -10.15 6.95
C PRO A 71 -3.59 -11.21 6.43
N ALA A 72 -2.62 -10.83 5.59
CA ALA A 72 -1.60 -11.73 5.07
C ALA A 72 -0.36 -10.93 4.72
N VAL A 73 0.78 -11.61 4.54
CA VAL A 73 2.04 -11.02 4.09
C VAL A 73 2.47 -11.65 2.77
N GLY A 74 3.38 -10.98 2.07
CA GLY A 74 3.80 -11.34 0.73
C GLY A 74 3.44 -10.22 -0.23
N CYS A 75 4.15 -10.14 -1.37
CA CYS A 75 3.94 -9.05 -2.33
C CYS A 75 2.49 -8.96 -2.80
N GLU A 76 1.85 -10.09 -3.08
CA GLU A 76 0.48 -10.14 -3.60
C GLU A 76 -0.52 -9.60 -2.58
N ALA A 77 -0.41 -10.03 -1.33
CA ALA A 77 -1.33 -9.60 -0.28
C ALA A 77 -1.13 -8.14 0.07
N VAL A 78 0.12 -7.68 0.10
CA VAL A 78 0.44 -6.27 0.35
C VAL A 78 -0.06 -5.40 -0.80
N ALA A 79 0.10 -5.87 -2.04
CA ALA A 79 -0.39 -5.15 -3.21
C ALA A 79 -1.91 -4.94 -3.14
N LYS A 80 -2.66 -5.96 -2.79
CA LYS A 80 -4.11 -5.84 -2.62
C LYS A 80 -4.48 -4.88 -1.50
N TYR A 81 -3.81 -4.98 -0.37
CA TYR A 81 -4.06 -4.11 0.79
C TYR A 81 -3.83 -2.64 0.43
N VAL A 82 -2.71 -2.34 -0.21
CA VAL A 82 -2.37 -0.98 -0.64
C VAL A 82 -3.33 -0.50 -1.73
N PHE A 83 -3.66 -1.37 -2.68
CA PHE A 83 -4.60 -1.04 -3.76
C PHE A 83 -5.95 -0.60 -3.19
N ASP A 84 -6.50 -1.36 -2.25
CA ASP A 84 -7.81 -1.05 -1.67
C ASP A 84 -7.80 0.31 -0.97
N TYR A 85 -6.75 0.62 -0.22
CA TYR A 85 -6.63 1.90 0.47
C TYR A 85 -6.50 3.07 -0.50
N VAL A 86 -5.54 2.97 -1.43
CA VAL A 86 -5.25 4.06 -2.38
C VAL A 86 -6.40 4.26 -3.36
N SER A 87 -7.04 3.18 -3.79
CA SER A 87 -8.20 3.24 -4.67
C SER A 87 -9.33 4.03 -4.03
N ARG A 88 -9.61 3.78 -2.75
CA ARG A 88 -10.63 4.54 -2.01
C ARG A 88 -10.25 6.01 -1.89
N PHE A 89 -9.00 6.28 -1.52
CA PHE A 89 -8.51 7.64 -1.36
C PHE A 89 -8.66 8.46 -2.65
N VAL A 90 -8.20 7.91 -3.77
CA VAL A 90 -8.25 8.59 -5.06
C VAL A 90 -9.69 8.79 -5.53
N GLY A 91 -10.52 7.79 -5.36
CA GLY A 91 -11.94 7.89 -5.71
C GLY A 91 -12.64 9.00 -4.95
N GLU A 92 -12.37 9.11 -3.65
CA GLU A 92 -12.95 10.16 -2.80
C GLU A 92 -12.42 11.55 -3.17
N GLN A 93 -11.12 11.68 -3.42
CA GLN A 93 -10.50 12.96 -3.76
C GLN A 93 -10.94 13.51 -5.10
N THR A 94 -11.32 12.65 -6.04
CA THR A 94 -11.66 13.04 -7.41
C THR A 94 -13.14 12.85 -7.72
N PHE A 95 -13.95 12.48 -6.74
CA PHE A 95 -15.39 12.19 -6.92
C PHE A 95 -15.61 11.12 -7.99
N GLY A 96 -14.73 10.13 -8.03
CA GLY A 96 -14.83 9.00 -8.96
C GLY A 96 -14.30 9.26 -10.37
N ARG A 97 -13.79 10.45 -10.65
CA ARG A 97 -13.24 10.77 -11.98
C ARG A 97 -12.00 9.95 -12.30
N VAL A 98 -11.13 9.77 -11.31
CA VAL A 98 -9.89 9.04 -11.43
C VAL A 98 -9.98 7.75 -10.63
N TRP A 99 -9.42 6.67 -11.17
CA TRP A 99 -9.31 5.41 -10.43
C TRP A 99 -7.88 4.90 -10.47
N LEU A 100 -7.57 4.04 -9.51
CA LEU A 100 -6.28 3.35 -9.47
C LEU A 100 -6.37 2.14 -10.40
N GLU A 101 -5.57 2.14 -11.46
CA GLU A 101 -5.54 1.03 -12.42
C GLU A 101 -4.73 -0.14 -11.91
N SER A 102 -3.56 0.14 -11.33
CA SER A 102 -2.71 -0.91 -10.79
C SER A 102 -1.77 -0.40 -9.72
N VAL A 103 -1.35 -1.32 -8.85
CA VAL A 103 -0.25 -1.14 -7.91
C VAL A 103 0.76 -2.24 -8.17
N GLU A 104 1.99 -1.87 -8.43
CA GLU A 104 3.11 -2.79 -8.47
C GLU A 104 3.95 -2.61 -7.22
N ILE A 105 4.20 -3.70 -6.53
CA ILE A 105 5.02 -3.72 -5.33
C ILE A 105 6.22 -4.63 -5.59
N SER A 106 7.41 -4.13 -5.32
CA SER A 106 8.63 -4.94 -5.41
C SER A 106 9.37 -4.93 -4.09
N GLU A 107 9.91 -6.08 -3.74
CA GLU A 107 10.80 -6.27 -2.60
C GLU A 107 12.24 -6.10 -3.06
N HIS A 108 13.08 -5.64 -2.14
CA HIS A 108 14.52 -5.64 -2.36
C HIS A 108 14.99 -7.08 -2.57
N GLY A 109 15.53 -7.39 -3.75
CA GLY A 109 15.94 -8.75 -4.09
C GLY A 109 15.20 -9.38 -5.26
N GLY A 110 14.22 -8.70 -5.84
CA GLY A 110 13.66 -9.06 -7.13
C GLY A 110 12.25 -9.62 -7.17
N ASN A 111 11.61 -9.88 -6.03
CA ASN A 111 10.22 -10.30 -6.04
C ASN A 111 9.31 -9.08 -6.27
N SER A 112 8.30 -9.26 -7.11
CA SER A 112 7.32 -8.20 -7.34
C SER A 112 5.95 -8.79 -7.60
N ALA A 113 4.91 -7.99 -7.39
CA ALA A 113 3.54 -8.36 -7.67
C ALA A 113 2.76 -7.13 -8.14
N ILE A 114 1.78 -7.34 -9.00
CA ILE A 114 0.89 -6.30 -9.48
C ILE A 114 -0.53 -6.68 -9.12
N TYR A 115 -1.27 -5.76 -8.52
CA TYR A 115 -2.71 -5.87 -8.33
C TYR A 115 -3.38 -4.86 -9.24
N GLN A 116 -4.34 -5.30 -10.03
CA GLN A 116 -4.99 -4.48 -11.04
C GLN A 116 -6.46 -4.28 -10.76
N HIS A 117 -6.98 -3.15 -11.27
CA HIS A 117 -8.39 -2.85 -11.24
C HIS A 117 -9.17 -3.93 -11.98
N ASP A 118 -10.28 -4.37 -11.37
CA ASP A 118 -11.20 -5.32 -12.00
C ASP A 118 -12.14 -4.54 -12.93
N GLU A 119 -12.15 -4.89 -14.21
CA GLU A 119 -12.95 -4.24 -15.24
C GLU A 119 -14.37 -4.81 -15.36
N THR A 120 -14.72 -5.79 -14.56
CA THR A 120 -16.07 -6.38 -14.63
C THR A 120 -17.14 -5.49 -14.02
#